data_2cea43573d0934a8f2a215a1780d7f66
#
_entry.id   2cea43573d0934a8f2a215a1780d7f66
#
_cell.length_a   1.000
_cell.length_b   1.000
_cell.length_c   1.000
_cell.angle_alpha   90.00
_cell.angle_beta   90.00
_cell.angle_gamma   90.00
#
_symmetry.space_group_name_H-M   'P 1'
#
loop_
_entity.id
_entity.type
_entity.pdbx_description
1 polymer ?
#
loop_
_entity_poly.entity_id
_entity_poly.type
_entity_poly.pdbx_seq_one_letter_code
_entity_poly.pdbx_strand_id
1 'polypeptide(L)'
;GSGISFDNISDTFGNFMVSLKANSFSETGFVKGKKGKGRYSFSTFCNKATWSTIFKTKEDKFLEYNIQIKKESSQDFETFDRVISKEQKTGTKVIFEGFTEIYGDLLDNEEIEKFLANEFGWFLYLNKERDFKILLNNNPLDYFSVIDDTDEKNIPIGDYNFKVSYIRWKEKIGDKYYYYFLNDEKKQVFRKHTSFNNKAVDFHHSLYIE
;
A
#
# COMPACT_ATOMS: atom_id res chain seq x y z
N GLY A 1 4.57 -8.79 -6.56
CA GLY A 1 5.15 -9.05 -5.23
C GLY A 1 5.85 -10.41 -5.18
N SER A 2 6.66 -10.66 -4.14
CA SER A 2 7.46 -11.90 -4.00
C SER A 2 6.64 -13.12 -3.54
N GLY A 3 5.34 -12.94 -3.26
CA GLY A 3 4.55 -13.94 -2.56
C GLY A 3 4.90 -14.02 -1.07
N ILE A 4 4.33 -15.00 -0.37
CA ILE A 4 4.59 -15.27 1.05
C ILE A 4 5.35 -16.59 1.12
N SER A 5 6.63 -16.54 1.54
CA SER A 5 7.41 -17.76 1.72
C SER A 5 6.86 -18.58 2.90
N PHE A 6 6.77 -19.88 2.71
CA PHE A 6 6.29 -20.79 3.75
C PHE A 6 7.24 -20.85 4.94
N ASP A 7 8.56 -20.68 4.71
CA ASP A 7 9.58 -20.75 5.76
C ASP A 7 9.40 -19.65 6.82
N ASN A 8 8.79 -18.52 6.44
CA ASN A 8 8.57 -17.37 7.32
C ASN A 8 7.10 -17.19 7.73
N ILE A 9 6.25 -18.21 7.54
CA ILE A 9 4.82 -18.06 7.76
C ILE A 9 4.48 -17.80 9.22
N SER A 10 5.11 -18.52 10.14
CA SER A 10 4.90 -18.33 11.58
C SER A 10 5.27 -16.94 12.04
N ASP A 11 6.37 -16.40 11.54
CA ASP A 11 6.79 -15.02 11.84
C ASP A 11 5.86 -13.99 11.18
N THR A 12 5.25 -14.33 10.05
CA THR A 12 4.38 -13.43 9.29
C THR A 12 2.95 -13.47 9.79
N PHE A 13 2.41 -14.65 10.11
CA PHE A 13 1.01 -14.86 10.50
C PHE A 13 0.84 -15.28 11.96
N GLY A 14 1.81 -15.91 12.59
CA GLY A 14 1.72 -16.37 13.97
C GLY A 14 1.86 -15.27 15.04
N ASN A 15 2.39 -14.11 14.68
CA ASN A 15 2.64 -13.02 15.64
C ASN A 15 1.70 -11.84 15.39
N PHE A 16 0.67 -11.70 16.23
CA PHE A 16 -0.22 -10.53 16.19
C PHE A 16 0.58 -9.26 16.50
N MET A 17 0.39 -8.22 15.71
CA MET A 17 1.09 -6.92 15.77
C MET A 17 2.60 -6.95 15.46
N VAL A 18 3.22 -8.08 15.17
CA VAL A 18 4.61 -8.14 14.70
C VAL A 18 4.64 -8.07 13.17
N SER A 19 5.50 -7.21 12.64
CA SER A 19 5.71 -7.11 11.19
C SER A 19 7.19 -7.31 10.89
N LEU A 20 7.53 -8.35 10.15
CA LEU A 20 8.88 -8.55 9.62
C LEU A 20 9.35 -7.36 8.77
N LYS A 21 8.39 -6.62 8.21
CA LYS A 21 8.64 -5.41 7.41
C LYS A 21 9.13 -4.23 8.26
N ALA A 22 8.98 -4.27 9.58
CA ALA A 22 9.50 -3.21 10.46
C ALA A 22 11.03 -3.21 10.52
N ASN A 23 11.65 -4.38 10.31
CA ASN A 23 13.10 -4.59 10.43
C ASN A 23 13.78 -4.95 9.10
N SER A 24 13.01 -5.18 8.02
CA SER A 24 13.58 -5.53 6.72
C SER A 24 13.75 -4.28 5.85
N PHE A 25 14.98 -3.94 5.56
CA PHE A 25 15.32 -3.16 4.38
C PHE A 25 15.17 -4.09 3.16
N SER A 26 14.03 -4.05 2.48
CA SER A 26 13.88 -4.81 1.26
C SER A 26 14.48 -4.00 0.11
N GLU A 27 15.41 -4.60 -0.62
CA GLU A 27 16.07 -4.00 -1.78
C GLU A 27 15.11 -3.64 -2.93
N THR A 28 13.86 -4.07 -2.89
CA THR A 28 12.96 -4.00 -4.04
C THR A 28 11.60 -3.36 -3.79
N GLY A 29 11.29 -2.86 -2.59
CA GLY A 29 9.90 -2.49 -2.38
C GLY A 29 9.58 -1.46 -1.33
N PHE A 30 8.74 -0.54 -1.77
CA PHE A 30 8.01 0.37 -0.92
C PHE A 30 7.05 -0.42 0.00
N VAL A 31 7.28 -0.40 1.30
CA VAL A 31 6.42 -1.10 2.26
C VAL A 31 5.72 -0.10 3.17
N LYS A 32 4.45 0.18 2.89
CA LYS A 32 3.62 1.11 3.68
C LYS A 32 3.23 0.55 5.07
N GLY A 33 3.13 -0.76 5.24
CA GLY A 33 2.67 -1.40 6.48
C GLY A 33 3.79 -1.76 7.46
N LYS A 34 3.80 -1.16 8.66
CA LYS A 34 4.83 -1.41 9.69
C LYS A 34 4.29 -2.13 10.94
N LYS A 35 2.97 -2.14 11.17
CA LYS A 35 2.38 -2.54 12.46
C LYS A 35 1.82 -3.97 12.50
N GLY A 36 1.90 -4.74 11.41
CA GLY A 36 1.36 -6.10 11.36
C GLY A 36 -0.18 -6.24 11.48
N LYS A 37 -0.91 -5.12 11.58
CA LYS A 37 -2.37 -5.11 11.79
C LYS A 37 -3.18 -5.36 10.51
N GLY A 38 -2.66 -5.03 9.32
CA GLY A 38 -3.42 -5.03 8.08
C GLY A 38 -4.02 -6.39 7.72
N ARG A 39 -3.32 -7.49 8.02
CA ARG A 39 -3.82 -8.85 7.74
C ARG A 39 -5.00 -9.27 8.62
N TYR A 40 -5.21 -8.60 9.75
CA TYR A 40 -6.32 -8.87 10.68
C TYR A 40 -7.47 -7.88 10.54
N SER A 41 -7.30 -6.81 9.76
CA SER A 41 -8.34 -5.79 9.58
C SER A 41 -9.60 -6.32 8.89
N PHE A 42 -9.49 -7.44 8.18
CA PHE A 42 -10.64 -8.10 7.54
C PHE A 42 -11.76 -8.42 8.53
N SER A 43 -11.42 -8.75 9.79
CA SER A 43 -12.39 -9.12 10.83
C SER A 43 -13.39 -8.00 11.18
N THR A 44 -13.11 -6.75 10.75
CA THR A 44 -14.04 -5.64 10.93
C THR A 44 -15.19 -5.65 9.92
N PHE A 45 -15.01 -6.31 8.76
CA PHE A 45 -15.99 -6.27 7.68
C PHE A 45 -16.35 -7.64 7.07
N CYS A 46 -15.61 -8.72 7.36
CA CYS A 46 -15.94 -10.05 6.89
C CYS A 46 -15.54 -11.15 7.89
N ASN A 47 -16.05 -12.37 7.65
CA ASN A 47 -15.88 -13.49 8.57
C ASN A 47 -14.65 -14.35 8.26
N LYS A 48 -14.14 -14.29 7.02
CA LYS A 48 -13.02 -15.13 6.58
C LYS A 48 -12.17 -14.42 5.56
N ALA A 49 -10.86 -14.60 5.67
CA ALA A 49 -9.91 -14.16 4.67
C ALA A 49 -8.98 -15.34 4.27
N THR A 50 -8.77 -15.49 2.97
CA THR A 50 -7.90 -16.52 2.40
C THR A 50 -6.84 -15.85 1.53
N TRP A 51 -5.56 -16.09 1.85
CA TRP A 51 -4.41 -15.67 1.04
C TRP A 51 -3.96 -16.84 0.19
N SER A 52 -4.19 -16.76 -1.13
CA SER A 52 -3.62 -17.69 -2.11
C SER A 52 -2.30 -17.10 -2.59
N THR A 53 -1.19 -17.75 -2.33
CA THR A 53 0.13 -17.19 -2.58
C THR A 53 1.01 -18.10 -3.41
N ILE A 54 1.75 -17.51 -4.36
CA ILE A 54 2.79 -18.15 -5.14
C ILE A 54 4.10 -17.48 -4.79
N PHE A 55 5.06 -18.26 -4.33
CA PHE A 55 6.40 -17.79 -3.99
C PHE A 55 7.46 -18.63 -4.69
N LYS A 56 8.65 -18.06 -4.84
CA LYS A 56 9.81 -18.72 -5.44
C LYS A 56 10.73 -19.25 -4.35
N THR A 57 11.07 -20.53 -4.42
CA THR A 57 12.02 -21.15 -3.47
C THR A 57 13.46 -20.77 -3.81
N LYS A 58 14.39 -21.08 -2.91
CA LYS A 58 15.84 -20.92 -3.15
C LYS A 58 16.36 -21.79 -4.31
N GLU A 59 15.61 -22.84 -4.66
CA GLU A 59 15.90 -23.77 -5.77
C GLU A 59 15.21 -23.36 -7.08
N ASP A 60 14.75 -22.11 -7.17
CA ASP A 60 14.09 -21.55 -8.36
C ASP A 60 12.76 -22.22 -8.74
N LYS A 61 12.11 -22.94 -7.81
CA LYS A 61 10.79 -23.55 -8.01
C LYS A 61 9.69 -22.60 -7.55
N PHE A 62 8.58 -22.57 -8.29
CA PHE A 62 7.37 -21.85 -7.88
C PHE A 62 6.44 -22.81 -7.14
N LEU A 63 6.15 -22.46 -5.90
CA LEU A 63 5.21 -23.21 -5.06
C LEU A 63 4.01 -22.31 -4.74
N GLU A 64 2.81 -22.94 -4.70
CA GLU A 64 1.58 -22.27 -4.31
C GLU A 64 0.95 -22.96 -3.11
N TYR A 65 0.30 -22.17 -2.25
CA TYR A 65 -0.48 -22.66 -1.12
C TYR A 65 -1.46 -21.59 -0.63
N ASN A 66 -2.38 -21.98 0.23
CA ASN A 66 -3.36 -21.10 0.84
C ASN A 66 -3.10 -20.96 2.34
N ILE A 67 -3.37 -19.74 2.84
CA ILE A 67 -3.43 -19.42 4.26
C ILE A 67 -4.83 -18.91 4.55
N GLN A 68 -5.49 -19.41 5.59
CA GLN A 68 -6.84 -19.01 5.95
C GLN A 68 -6.91 -18.54 7.39
N ILE A 69 -7.63 -17.44 7.63
CA ILE A 69 -7.96 -16.93 8.96
C ILE A 69 -9.46 -16.70 9.03
N LYS A 70 -10.09 -17.17 10.13
CA LYS A 70 -11.49 -16.92 10.46
C LYS A 70 -11.59 -15.83 11.53
N LYS A 71 -12.63 -15.00 11.48
CA LYS A 71 -12.86 -13.92 12.45
C LYS A 71 -12.97 -14.43 13.88
N GLU A 72 -13.65 -15.54 14.08
CA GLU A 72 -13.87 -16.17 15.40
C GLU A 72 -12.59 -16.76 16.03
N SER A 73 -11.58 -17.07 15.21
CA SER A 73 -10.27 -17.57 15.62
C SER A 73 -9.14 -16.75 15.00
N SER A 74 -9.25 -15.44 15.06
CA SER A 74 -8.34 -14.50 14.35
C SER A 74 -6.88 -14.55 14.83
N GLN A 75 -6.58 -15.20 15.93
CA GLN A 75 -5.22 -15.43 16.42
C GLN A 75 -4.55 -16.65 15.78
N ASP A 76 -5.34 -17.56 15.21
CA ASP A 76 -4.88 -18.79 14.58
C ASP A 76 -5.00 -18.67 13.06
N PHE A 77 -4.13 -19.37 12.36
CA PHE A 77 -4.20 -19.51 10.92
C PHE A 77 -4.06 -20.96 10.50
N GLU A 78 -4.80 -21.34 9.46
CA GLU A 78 -4.71 -22.64 8.83
C GLU A 78 -3.89 -22.54 7.54
N THR A 79 -3.04 -23.52 7.26
CA THR A 79 -2.33 -23.64 5.99
C THR A 79 -2.72 -24.89 5.28
N PHE A 80 -2.82 -24.84 3.95
CA PHE A 80 -3.12 -25.98 3.10
C PHE A 80 -1.86 -26.48 2.40
N ASP A 81 -1.93 -27.70 1.86
CA ASP A 81 -0.79 -28.36 1.23
C ASP A 81 -0.16 -27.48 0.13
N ARG A 82 1.16 -27.49 0.14
CA ARG A 82 1.97 -26.82 -0.88
C ARG A 82 2.05 -27.71 -2.13
N VAL A 83 1.78 -27.11 -3.27
CA VAL A 83 1.91 -27.78 -4.56
C VAL A 83 2.80 -26.97 -5.50
N ILE A 84 3.34 -27.63 -6.52
CA ILE A 84 4.09 -26.92 -7.57
C ILE A 84 3.09 -26.10 -8.36
N SER A 85 3.36 -24.79 -8.44
CA SER A 85 2.51 -23.87 -9.20
C SER A 85 2.70 -24.06 -10.70
N LYS A 86 1.60 -24.01 -11.43
CA LYS A 86 1.61 -23.93 -12.90
C LYS A 86 2.01 -22.53 -13.38
N GLU A 87 1.83 -21.51 -12.56
CA GLU A 87 2.20 -20.14 -12.87
C GLU A 87 3.66 -19.89 -12.44
N GLN A 88 4.45 -19.28 -13.34
CA GLN A 88 5.82 -18.88 -13.07
C GLN A 88 5.91 -17.39 -12.68
N LYS A 89 4.93 -16.93 -11.89
CA LYS A 89 4.86 -15.55 -11.42
C LYS A 89 4.51 -15.53 -9.94
N THR A 90 5.34 -14.89 -9.15
CA THR A 90 5.08 -14.73 -7.72
C THR A 90 4.00 -13.67 -7.45
N GLY A 91 3.23 -13.87 -6.39
CA GLY A 91 2.19 -12.94 -5.98
C GLY A 91 1.33 -13.49 -4.86
N THR A 92 0.39 -12.69 -4.40
CA THR A 92 -0.61 -13.09 -3.42
C THR A 92 -1.96 -12.50 -3.78
N LYS A 93 -2.98 -13.36 -3.86
CA LYS A 93 -4.39 -12.99 -4.00
C LYS A 93 -5.04 -13.12 -2.62
N VAL A 94 -5.80 -12.13 -2.20
CA VAL A 94 -6.57 -12.20 -0.96
C VAL A 94 -8.06 -12.24 -1.32
N ILE A 95 -8.78 -13.20 -0.74
CA ILE A 95 -10.21 -13.40 -0.93
C ILE A 95 -10.88 -13.18 0.43
N PHE A 96 -11.86 -12.28 0.47
CA PHE A 96 -12.67 -12.01 1.65
C PHE A 96 -14.06 -12.62 1.46
N GLU A 97 -14.58 -13.30 2.49
CA GLU A 97 -15.84 -14.03 2.44
C GLU A 97 -16.68 -13.77 3.71
N GLY A 98 -18.00 -13.83 3.53
CA GLY A 98 -18.92 -13.59 4.63
C GLY A 98 -18.92 -12.14 5.11
N PHE A 99 -19.15 -11.19 4.21
CA PHE A 99 -19.26 -9.78 4.54
C PHE A 99 -20.41 -9.51 5.51
N THR A 100 -20.18 -8.69 6.53
CA THR A 100 -21.13 -8.37 7.58
C THR A 100 -21.78 -7.00 7.41
N GLU A 101 -21.11 -6.05 6.79
CA GLU A 101 -21.54 -4.64 6.68
C GLU A 101 -21.23 -4.02 5.31
N ILE A 102 -20.70 -4.81 4.36
CA ILE A 102 -20.39 -4.34 3.01
C ILE A 102 -21.37 -4.97 2.03
N TYR A 103 -22.10 -4.14 1.30
CA TYR A 103 -22.99 -4.54 0.23
C TYR A 103 -22.26 -4.38 -1.11
N GLY A 104 -22.59 -5.22 -2.11
CA GLY A 104 -21.82 -5.32 -3.35
C GLY A 104 -21.66 -4.04 -4.15
N ASP A 105 -22.65 -3.16 -4.11
CA ASP A 105 -22.66 -1.84 -4.76
C ASP A 105 -21.70 -0.81 -4.12
N LEU A 106 -21.29 -1.01 -2.86
CA LEU A 106 -20.29 -0.15 -2.21
C LEU A 106 -18.90 -0.20 -2.84
N LEU A 107 -18.56 -1.30 -3.52
CA LEU A 107 -17.25 -1.48 -4.15
C LEU A 107 -17.23 -1.07 -5.63
N ASP A 108 -18.38 -0.74 -6.21
CA ASP A 108 -18.54 -0.43 -7.63
C ASP A 108 -18.90 1.04 -7.89
N ASN A 109 -18.72 1.91 -6.90
CA ASN A 109 -19.07 3.31 -7.04
C ASN A 109 -17.85 4.22 -7.26
N GLU A 110 -18.09 5.40 -7.83
CA GLU A 110 -17.08 6.44 -8.06
C GLU A 110 -16.42 6.93 -6.77
N GLU A 111 -17.09 6.78 -5.62
CA GLU A 111 -16.55 7.19 -4.32
C GLU A 111 -15.37 6.33 -3.90
N ILE A 112 -15.39 5.02 -4.16
CA ILE A 112 -14.26 4.12 -3.91
C ILE A 112 -13.06 4.49 -4.78
N GLU A 113 -13.30 4.76 -6.08
CA GLU A 113 -12.24 5.18 -6.98
C GLU A 113 -11.60 6.49 -6.52
N LYS A 114 -12.43 7.49 -6.19
CA LYS A 114 -11.99 8.77 -5.64
C LYS A 114 -11.23 8.61 -4.32
N PHE A 115 -11.73 7.76 -3.43
CA PHE A 115 -11.05 7.45 -2.16
C PHE A 115 -9.67 6.84 -2.40
N LEU A 116 -9.56 5.85 -3.29
CA LEU A 116 -8.29 5.22 -3.63
C LEU A 116 -7.33 6.20 -4.31
N ALA A 117 -7.84 7.07 -5.19
CA ALA A 117 -7.05 8.10 -5.85
C ALA A 117 -6.50 9.12 -4.83
N ASN A 118 -7.30 9.55 -3.86
CA ASN A 118 -6.87 10.44 -2.78
C ASN A 118 -5.82 9.79 -1.86
N GLU A 119 -5.99 8.51 -1.53
CA GLU A 119 -5.08 7.80 -0.61
C GLU A 119 -3.75 7.44 -1.27
N PHE A 120 -3.75 7.08 -2.56
CA PHE A 120 -2.58 6.54 -3.26
C PHE A 120 -2.05 7.43 -4.40
N GLY A 121 -2.76 8.48 -4.78
CA GLY A 121 -2.40 9.33 -5.91
C GLY A 121 -1.01 9.94 -5.80
N TRP A 122 -0.63 10.43 -4.63
CA TRP A 122 0.71 10.94 -4.37
C TRP A 122 1.80 9.87 -4.60
N PHE A 123 1.54 8.64 -4.14
CA PHE A 123 2.47 7.53 -4.29
C PHE A 123 2.65 7.13 -5.75
N LEU A 124 1.54 7.01 -6.49
CA LEU A 124 1.57 6.69 -7.91
C LEU A 124 2.28 7.78 -8.72
N TYR A 125 1.98 9.05 -8.43
CA TYR A 125 2.64 10.19 -9.07
C TYR A 125 4.16 10.19 -8.85
N LEU A 126 4.62 10.08 -7.61
CA LEU A 126 6.04 10.08 -7.29
C LEU A 126 6.79 8.86 -7.86
N ASN A 127 6.08 7.76 -8.13
CA ASN A 127 6.66 6.53 -8.68
C ASN A 127 6.23 6.25 -10.12
N LYS A 128 5.79 7.28 -10.87
CA LYS A 128 5.33 7.16 -12.26
C LYS A 128 6.32 6.44 -13.19
N GLU A 129 7.62 6.56 -12.92
CA GLU A 129 8.69 5.91 -13.68
C GLU A 129 8.85 4.40 -13.36
N ARG A 130 8.20 3.90 -12.29
CA ARG A 130 8.35 2.52 -11.81
C ARG A 130 7.23 1.58 -12.23
N ASP A 131 6.31 2.03 -13.08
CA ASP A 131 5.14 1.26 -13.58
C ASP A 131 4.29 0.61 -12.48
N PHE A 132 4.20 1.25 -11.31
CA PHE A 132 3.26 0.81 -10.27
C PHE A 132 1.83 1.11 -10.69
N LYS A 133 0.96 0.11 -10.56
CA LYS A 133 -0.45 0.22 -10.91
C LYS A 133 -1.33 -0.24 -9.77
N ILE A 134 -2.41 0.47 -9.55
CA ILE A 134 -3.55 0.02 -8.76
C ILE A 134 -4.67 -0.22 -9.77
N LEU A 135 -5.26 -1.40 -9.74
CA LEU A 135 -6.38 -1.76 -10.60
C LEU A 135 -7.63 -1.90 -9.72
N LEU A 136 -8.70 -1.23 -10.10
CA LEU A 136 -10.04 -1.41 -9.56
C LEU A 136 -10.88 -2.08 -10.64
N ASN A 137 -11.40 -3.29 -10.38
CA ASN A 137 -12.16 -4.08 -11.36
C ASN A 137 -11.43 -4.24 -12.71
N ASN A 138 -10.11 -4.50 -12.66
CA ASN A 138 -9.18 -4.60 -13.79
C ASN A 138 -8.93 -3.28 -14.57
N ASN A 139 -9.52 -2.17 -14.18
CA ASN A 139 -9.26 -0.86 -14.75
C ASN A 139 -8.17 -0.13 -13.95
N PRO A 140 -7.17 0.48 -14.60
CA PRO A 140 -6.18 1.30 -13.92
C PRO A 140 -6.86 2.47 -13.20
N LEU A 141 -6.47 2.67 -11.94
CA LEU A 141 -6.92 3.81 -11.13
C LEU A 141 -6.47 5.13 -11.77
N ASP A 142 -7.41 5.99 -12.11
CA ASP A 142 -7.12 7.36 -12.55
C ASP A 142 -6.82 8.26 -11.36
N TYR A 143 -5.57 8.26 -10.93
CA TYR A 143 -5.13 9.13 -9.83
C TYR A 143 -4.97 10.59 -10.25
N PHE A 144 -4.93 10.91 -11.55
CA PHE A 144 -4.95 12.30 -12.01
C PHE A 144 -6.32 12.95 -11.84
N SER A 145 -7.38 12.18 -11.70
CA SER A 145 -8.73 12.70 -11.46
C SER A 145 -8.83 13.62 -10.24
N VAL A 146 -7.99 13.41 -9.21
CA VAL A 146 -7.96 14.19 -7.95
C VAL A 146 -6.84 15.23 -7.90
N ILE A 147 -5.95 15.25 -8.90
CA ILE A 147 -4.85 16.20 -9.01
C ILE A 147 -5.31 17.38 -9.87
N ASP A 148 -5.06 18.60 -9.40
CA ASP A 148 -5.34 19.83 -10.13
C ASP A 148 -4.10 20.31 -10.90
N ASP A 149 -2.92 20.28 -10.25
CA ASP A 149 -1.66 20.75 -10.83
C ASP A 149 -0.45 20.06 -10.18
N THR A 150 0.66 19.98 -10.91
CA THR A 150 1.91 19.44 -10.40
C THR A 150 3.11 20.23 -10.92
N ASP A 151 4.15 20.34 -10.09
CA ASP A 151 5.44 20.91 -10.50
C ASP A 151 6.60 20.12 -9.86
N GLU A 152 7.74 20.08 -10.53
CA GLU A 152 8.95 19.43 -10.02
C GLU A 152 10.14 20.39 -10.20
N LYS A 153 10.93 20.58 -9.14
CA LYS A 153 12.12 21.43 -9.17
C LYS A 153 13.28 20.77 -8.44
N ASN A 154 14.47 20.95 -8.98
CA ASN A 154 15.71 20.63 -8.29
C ASN A 154 16.23 21.90 -7.60
N ILE A 155 16.48 21.81 -6.30
CA ILE A 155 16.93 22.94 -5.46
C ILE A 155 18.30 22.57 -4.89
N PRO A 156 19.39 23.21 -5.36
CA PRO A 156 20.71 23.02 -4.76
C PRO A 156 20.81 23.79 -3.44
N ILE A 157 21.28 23.13 -2.39
CA ILE A 157 21.56 23.71 -1.08
C ILE A 157 22.94 23.22 -0.61
N GLY A 158 23.95 24.06 -0.66
CA GLY A 158 25.34 23.67 -0.43
C GLY A 158 25.77 22.59 -1.43
N ASP A 159 26.29 21.49 -0.94
CA ASP A 159 26.72 20.34 -1.75
C ASP A 159 25.62 19.36 -2.09
N TYR A 160 24.38 19.62 -1.64
CA TYR A 160 23.23 18.74 -1.82
C TYR A 160 22.29 19.28 -2.89
N ASN A 161 21.65 18.38 -3.61
CA ASN A 161 20.61 18.71 -4.58
C ASN A 161 19.31 18.00 -4.19
N PHE A 162 18.29 18.78 -3.87
CA PHE A 162 16.97 18.26 -3.44
C PHE A 162 15.99 18.30 -4.61
N LYS A 163 15.37 17.17 -4.90
CA LYS A 163 14.21 17.13 -5.78
C LYS A 163 12.96 17.46 -4.99
N VAL A 164 12.27 18.54 -5.37
CA VAL A 164 11.00 18.97 -4.75
C VAL A 164 9.88 18.69 -5.74
N SER A 165 8.96 17.81 -5.36
CA SER A 165 7.75 17.55 -6.11
C SER A 165 6.56 18.18 -5.40
N TYR A 166 5.84 19.04 -6.11
CA TYR A 166 4.63 19.71 -5.66
C TYR A 166 3.41 19.08 -6.30
N ILE A 167 2.37 18.84 -5.49
CA ILE A 167 1.07 18.40 -5.97
C ILE A 167 0.01 19.34 -5.40
N ARG A 168 -0.80 19.92 -6.28
CA ARG A 168 -2.04 20.62 -5.94
C ARG A 168 -3.20 19.67 -6.14
N TRP A 169 -4.03 19.55 -5.13
CA TRP A 169 -5.18 18.68 -5.13
C TRP A 169 -6.46 19.47 -5.42
N LYS A 170 -7.41 18.88 -6.13
CA LYS A 170 -8.73 19.49 -6.38
C LYS A 170 -9.53 19.69 -5.10
N GLU A 171 -9.32 18.82 -4.12
CA GLU A 171 -9.98 18.86 -2.83
C GLU A 171 -8.99 18.67 -1.69
N LYS A 172 -9.41 18.97 -0.47
CA LYS A 172 -8.57 18.80 0.71
C LYS A 172 -8.32 17.34 1.01
N ILE A 173 -7.05 16.94 1.00
CA ILE A 173 -6.60 15.60 1.39
C ILE A 173 -6.05 15.66 2.83
N GLY A 174 -6.75 14.99 3.77
CA GLY A 174 -6.38 14.98 5.18
C GLY A 174 -6.63 16.31 5.91
N ASP A 175 -6.20 16.39 7.15
CA ASP A 175 -6.52 17.52 8.04
C ASP A 175 -5.62 18.72 7.85
N LYS A 176 -4.36 18.48 7.46
CA LYS A 176 -3.30 19.51 7.41
C LYS A 176 -2.38 19.32 6.22
N TYR A 177 -1.74 20.43 5.82
CA TYR A 177 -0.75 20.47 4.75
C TYR A 177 0.66 20.28 5.32
N TYR A 178 1.47 19.45 4.65
CA TYR A 178 2.80 19.07 5.11
C TYR A 178 3.84 19.23 4.01
N TYR A 179 5.08 19.53 4.43
CA TYR A 179 6.29 19.13 3.73
C TYR A 179 6.61 17.71 4.14
N TYR A 180 6.71 16.80 3.18
CA TYR A 180 7.08 15.43 3.38
C TYR A 180 8.53 15.22 2.92
N PHE A 181 9.39 14.80 3.83
CA PHE A 181 10.77 14.47 3.52
C PHE A 181 10.86 12.97 3.27
N LEU A 182 11.42 12.62 2.12
CA LEU A 182 11.51 11.24 1.65
C LEU A 182 12.98 10.82 1.59
N ASN A 183 13.24 9.53 1.73
CA ASN A 183 14.54 8.94 1.41
C ASN A 183 14.57 8.50 -0.07
N ASP A 184 15.72 7.96 -0.52
CA ASP A 184 15.95 7.48 -1.89
C ASP A 184 14.93 6.42 -2.36
N GLU A 185 14.30 5.71 -1.40
CA GLU A 185 13.21 4.75 -1.68
C GLU A 185 11.82 5.42 -1.70
N LYS A 186 11.75 6.75 -1.63
CA LYS A 186 10.50 7.54 -1.53
C LYS A 186 9.64 7.21 -0.31
N LYS A 187 10.29 6.75 0.77
CA LYS A 187 9.64 6.56 2.08
C LYS A 187 9.70 7.84 2.88
N GLN A 188 8.59 8.22 3.48
CA GLN A 188 8.55 9.34 4.41
C GLN A 188 9.44 9.06 5.63
N VAL A 189 10.45 9.88 5.82
CA VAL A 189 11.34 9.86 6.99
C VAL A 189 10.97 10.94 8.00
N PHE A 190 10.46 12.08 7.51
CA PHE A 190 10.05 13.20 8.34
C PHE A 190 8.89 13.96 7.68
N ARG A 191 8.13 14.73 8.46
CA ARG A 191 7.16 15.71 7.94
C ARG A 191 7.09 16.94 8.83
N LYS A 192 6.83 18.10 8.22
CA LYS A 192 6.67 19.38 8.90
C LYS A 192 5.44 20.09 8.36
N HIS A 193 4.69 20.75 9.22
CA HIS A 193 3.56 21.58 8.79
C HIS A 193 4.00 22.73 7.88
N THR A 194 3.22 23.00 6.84
CA THR A 194 3.38 24.21 6.05
C THR A 194 2.79 25.40 6.79
N SER A 195 3.18 26.61 6.39
CA SER A 195 2.62 27.88 6.94
C SER A 195 1.15 28.10 6.56
N PHE A 196 0.63 27.37 5.60
CA PHE A 196 -0.75 27.49 5.11
C PHE A 196 -1.81 26.87 6.05
N ASN A 197 -1.40 26.08 7.03
CA ASN A 197 -2.34 25.44 7.98
C ASN A 197 -3.12 26.41 8.87
N ASN A 198 -2.66 27.64 8.99
CA ASN A 198 -3.27 28.68 9.84
C ASN A 198 -4.19 29.62 9.06
N LYS A 199 -4.43 29.35 7.78
CA LYS A 199 -5.24 30.19 6.89
C LYS A 199 -6.41 29.37 6.35
N ALA A 200 -7.59 29.98 6.27
CA ALA A 200 -8.71 29.43 5.49
C ALA A 200 -8.38 29.62 4.00
N VAL A 201 -7.74 28.66 3.38
CA VAL A 201 -7.27 28.74 2.00
C VAL A 201 -7.78 27.52 1.24
N ASP A 202 -8.40 27.76 0.10
CA ASP A 202 -8.74 26.75 -0.91
C ASP A 202 -7.50 26.36 -1.76
N PHE A 203 -6.38 26.17 -1.07
CA PHE A 203 -5.11 25.80 -1.68
C PHE A 203 -4.62 24.47 -1.12
N HIS A 204 -5.17 23.40 -1.68
CA HIS A 204 -4.92 22.05 -1.23
C HIS A 204 -3.64 21.52 -1.85
N HIS A 205 -2.60 21.32 -1.05
CA HIS A 205 -1.28 20.98 -1.58
C HIS A 205 -0.49 20.02 -0.70
N SER A 206 0.46 19.34 -1.31
CA SER A 206 1.50 18.55 -0.67
C SER A 206 2.84 18.81 -1.34
N LEU A 207 3.91 18.88 -0.56
CA LEU A 207 5.27 18.99 -1.06
C LEU A 207 6.07 17.78 -0.60
N TYR A 208 6.75 17.14 -1.54
CA TYR A 208 7.60 15.98 -1.32
C TYR A 208 9.03 16.36 -1.67
N ILE A 209 9.97 16.12 -0.74
CA ILE A 209 11.37 16.54 -0.83
C ILE A 209 12.24 15.29 -0.71
N GLU A 210 13.00 15.00 -1.76
CA GLU A 210 13.93 13.88 -1.90
C GLU A 210 15.37 14.35 -1.91
#